data_714898959ae1b09311b76e4005c1f209
#
_entry.id   714898959ae1b09311b76e4005c1f209
#
_cell.length_a   1.000
_cell.length_b   1.000
_cell.length_c   1.000
_cell.angle_alpha   90.00
_cell.angle_beta   90.00
_cell.angle_gamma   90.00
#
_symmetry.space_group_name_H-M   'P 1'
#
loop_
_entity.id
_entity.type
_entity.pdbx_description
1 polymer ?
#
loop_
_entity_poly.entity_id
_entity_poly.type
_entity_poly.pdbx_seq_one_letter_code
_entity_poly.pdbx_strand_id
1 'polypeptide(L)'
;MAVLVFVEAGEGKVRKTSLEAIAYAHALKAGEVIAVAMGTIDAGELSSVGKYGATKVLHVANARLDKPVIQVYASVLTKAMQDENADILILANSSLGTPVAAKVAIKTNASFASNVVDLPNTANGFVVKRSIYTGKAFSFVELKNQKKVLALKKNAAEAKEISGNITVTPFTISLNETDFNTTTTATEKATGDILLPEAEIVVSGGRGLKGPEHWG
;
A
#
# COMPACT_ATOMS: atom_id res chain seq x y z
N MET A 1 12.52 15.76 -3.71
CA MET A 1 11.74 14.66 -4.34
C MET A 1 10.93 14.01 -3.24
N ALA A 2 9.67 13.69 -3.47
CA ALA A 2 8.82 13.05 -2.49
C ALA A 2 8.50 11.61 -2.91
N VAL A 3 8.26 10.74 -1.93
CA VAL A 3 7.77 9.38 -2.10
C VAL A 3 6.39 9.31 -1.47
N LEU A 4 5.36 9.05 -2.26
CA LEU A 4 4.02 8.84 -1.76
C LEU A 4 3.82 7.40 -1.35
N VAL A 5 3.08 7.20 -0.26
CA VAL A 5 2.64 5.88 0.19
C VAL A 5 1.13 5.89 0.34
N PHE A 6 0.45 5.02 -0.39
CA PHE A 6 -0.99 4.83 -0.19
C PHE A 6 -1.23 3.98 1.06
N VAL A 7 -2.00 4.54 2.00
CA VAL A 7 -2.37 3.89 3.26
C VAL A 7 -3.76 3.30 3.13
N GLU A 8 -3.86 1.99 3.15
CA GLU A 8 -5.12 1.28 3.27
C GLU A 8 -5.55 1.20 4.73
N ALA A 9 -6.80 1.53 4.99
CA ALA A 9 -7.43 1.38 6.28
C ALA A 9 -8.64 0.46 6.19
N GLY A 10 -9.03 -0.09 7.32
CA GLY A 10 -10.25 -0.86 7.48
C GLY A 10 -10.81 -0.64 8.87
N GLU A 11 -12.11 -0.30 8.97
CA GLU A 11 -12.78 -0.04 10.26
C GLU A 11 -12.08 1.05 11.10
N GLY A 12 -11.60 2.09 10.42
CA GLY A 12 -10.90 3.23 11.05
C GLY A 12 -9.42 2.97 11.36
N LYS A 13 -8.90 1.75 11.16
CA LYS A 13 -7.53 1.36 11.51
C LYS A 13 -6.64 1.18 10.28
N VAL A 14 -5.40 1.60 10.39
CA VAL A 14 -4.38 1.42 9.35
C VAL A 14 -3.96 -0.05 9.28
N ARG A 15 -3.91 -0.60 8.06
CA ARG A 15 -3.48 -1.98 7.84
C ARG A 15 -1.96 -2.14 8.02
N LYS A 16 -1.53 -3.26 8.60
CA LYS A 16 -0.11 -3.61 8.79
C LYS A 16 0.69 -3.51 7.48
N THR A 17 0.13 -3.96 6.36
CA THR A 17 0.77 -3.87 5.04
C THR A 17 1.05 -2.43 4.58
N SER A 18 0.26 -1.46 5.04
CA SER A 18 0.52 -0.04 4.79
C SER A 18 1.67 0.47 5.65
N LEU A 19 1.80 0.00 6.89
CA LEU A 19 2.94 0.30 7.75
C LEU A 19 4.25 -0.27 7.16
N GLU A 20 4.21 -1.48 6.62
CA GLU A 20 5.31 -2.09 5.86
C GLU A 20 5.70 -1.22 4.65
N ALA A 21 4.70 -0.70 3.92
CA ALA A 21 4.93 0.17 2.76
C ALA A 21 5.59 1.50 3.15
N ILE A 22 5.21 2.08 4.29
CA ILE A 22 5.83 3.29 4.82
C ILE A 22 7.27 3.02 5.24
N ALA A 23 7.53 1.94 5.98
CA ALA A 23 8.86 1.53 6.39
C ALA A 23 9.77 1.27 5.17
N TYR A 24 9.24 0.63 4.14
CA TYR A 24 9.95 0.43 2.87
C TYR A 24 10.29 1.77 2.19
N ALA A 25 9.32 2.72 2.13
CA ALA A 25 9.55 4.05 1.56
C ALA A 25 10.63 4.81 2.33
N HIS A 26 10.62 4.72 3.66
CA HIS A 26 11.65 5.31 4.51
C HIS A 26 13.03 4.69 4.26
N ALA A 27 13.10 3.36 4.16
CA ALA A 27 14.35 2.63 3.88
C ALA A 27 14.91 2.91 2.48
N LEU A 28 14.05 3.26 1.52
CA LEU A 28 14.43 3.62 0.16
C LEU A 28 15.29 4.91 0.10
N LYS A 29 15.12 5.81 1.07
CA LYS A 29 15.86 7.10 1.17
C LYS A 29 15.82 7.95 -0.11
N ALA A 30 14.73 7.86 -0.88
CA ALA A 30 14.58 8.59 -2.14
C ALA A 30 13.99 9.99 -1.95
N GLY A 31 13.61 10.38 -0.74
CA GLY A 31 13.05 11.69 -0.42
C GLY A 31 12.12 11.66 0.78
N GLU A 32 11.35 12.72 0.95
CA GLU A 32 10.32 12.83 1.98
C GLU A 32 9.23 11.77 1.79
N VAL A 33 8.83 11.10 2.87
CA VAL A 33 7.79 10.07 2.83
C VAL A 33 6.45 10.68 3.23
N ILE A 34 5.54 10.75 2.29
CA ILE A 34 4.20 11.32 2.44
C ILE A 34 3.16 10.21 2.33
N ALA A 35 2.45 9.96 3.42
CA ALA A 35 1.34 9.02 3.43
C ALA A 35 0.06 9.67 2.86
N VAL A 36 -0.71 8.94 2.06
CA VAL A 36 -2.01 9.38 1.57
C VAL A 36 -3.08 8.43 2.10
N ALA A 37 -4.00 8.96 2.89
CA ALA A 37 -5.07 8.23 3.54
C ALA A 37 -6.43 8.76 3.09
N MET A 38 -7.41 7.88 2.89
CA MET A 38 -8.73 8.22 2.36
C MET A 38 -9.83 7.57 3.19
N GLY A 39 -10.94 8.29 3.36
CA GLY A 39 -12.10 7.83 4.13
C GLY A 39 -12.04 8.25 5.59
N THR A 40 -12.87 7.60 6.39
CA THR A 40 -12.97 7.83 7.83
C THR A 40 -11.93 6.99 8.56
N ILE A 41 -10.91 7.66 9.10
CA ILE A 41 -9.80 7.01 9.81
C ILE A 41 -9.59 7.75 11.13
N ASP A 42 -9.30 7.01 12.20
CA ASP A 42 -9.04 7.57 13.51
C ASP A 42 -7.80 8.47 13.50
N ALA A 43 -7.87 9.63 14.12
CA ALA A 43 -6.76 10.58 14.15
C ALA A 43 -5.49 9.99 14.81
N GLY A 44 -5.66 9.13 15.80
CA GLY A 44 -4.57 8.39 16.42
C GLY A 44 -3.87 7.44 15.45
N GLU A 45 -4.64 6.75 14.61
CA GLU A 45 -4.12 5.85 13.56
C GLU A 45 -3.33 6.64 12.50
N LEU A 46 -3.88 7.79 12.05
CA LEU A 46 -3.17 8.67 11.11
C LEU A 46 -1.85 9.19 11.69
N SER A 47 -1.83 9.51 12.98
CA SER A 47 -0.62 9.98 13.66
C SER A 47 0.40 8.85 13.88
N SER A 48 -0.08 7.62 14.05
CA SER A 48 0.78 6.45 14.31
C SER A 48 1.70 6.11 13.14
N VAL A 49 1.31 6.46 11.90
CA VAL A 49 2.12 6.14 10.71
C VAL A 49 3.46 6.89 10.69
N GLY A 50 3.58 7.98 11.46
CA GLY A 50 4.86 8.69 11.65
C GLY A 50 5.92 7.82 12.31
N LYS A 51 5.53 6.89 13.17
CA LYS A 51 6.44 5.95 13.80
C LYS A 51 7.15 5.01 12.83
N TYR A 52 6.68 4.93 11.59
CA TYR A 52 7.25 4.05 10.56
C TYR A 52 8.00 4.82 9.47
N GLY A 53 8.14 6.15 9.64
CA GLY A 53 8.97 6.99 8.77
C GLY A 53 8.23 7.94 7.85
N ALA A 54 6.91 8.03 7.94
CA ALA A 54 6.16 9.09 7.28
C ALA A 54 6.36 10.42 8.03
N THR A 55 6.57 11.50 7.29
CA THR A 55 6.73 12.86 7.84
C THR A 55 5.44 13.67 7.71
N LYS A 56 4.59 13.31 6.75
CA LYS A 56 3.33 14.00 6.45
C LYS A 56 2.26 13.00 6.09
N VAL A 57 1.03 13.25 6.49
CA VAL A 57 -0.16 12.56 6.00
C VAL A 57 -1.04 13.54 5.24
N LEU A 58 -1.40 13.21 4.02
CA LEU A 58 -2.48 13.82 3.27
C LEU A 58 -3.75 13.02 3.53
N HIS A 59 -4.72 13.58 4.22
CA HIS A 59 -5.96 12.91 4.58
C HIS A 59 -7.15 13.46 3.79
N VAL A 60 -7.78 12.62 2.98
CA VAL A 60 -9.05 12.91 2.31
C VAL A 60 -10.18 12.39 3.18
N ALA A 61 -10.63 13.21 4.13
CA ALA A 61 -11.70 12.90 5.08
C ALA A 61 -13.08 12.98 4.39
N ASN A 62 -13.47 11.92 3.69
CA ASN A 62 -14.76 11.85 3.01
C ASN A 62 -15.35 10.44 3.14
N ALA A 63 -16.50 10.33 3.80
CA ALA A 63 -17.20 9.07 4.07
C ALA A 63 -17.57 8.28 2.78
N ARG A 64 -17.72 8.94 1.65
CA ARG A 64 -17.91 8.25 0.37
C ARG A 64 -16.73 7.34 -0.01
N LEU A 65 -15.56 7.60 0.57
CA LEU A 65 -14.33 6.83 0.33
C LEU A 65 -14.17 5.66 1.31
N ASP A 66 -15.09 5.46 2.25
CA ASP A 66 -15.08 4.28 3.14
C ASP A 66 -15.39 3.00 2.36
N LYS A 67 -16.09 3.14 1.23
CA LYS A 67 -16.28 2.09 0.25
C LYS A 67 -15.35 2.33 -0.94
N PRO A 68 -14.26 1.57 -1.08
CA PRO A 68 -13.25 1.84 -2.09
C PRO A 68 -13.80 1.74 -3.51
N VAL A 69 -13.59 2.81 -4.29
CA VAL A 69 -13.82 2.84 -5.74
C VAL A 69 -12.49 3.10 -6.42
N ILE A 70 -12.01 2.12 -7.19
CA ILE A 70 -10.67 2.10 -7.78
C ILE A 70 -10.39 3.38 -8.60
N GLN A 71 -11.38 3.87 -9.36
CA GLN A 71 -11.25 5.07 -10.18
C GLN A 71 -10.98 6.31 -9.33
N VAL A 72 -11.77 6.49 -8.27
CA VAL A 72 -11.67 7.63 -7.37
C VAL A 72 -10.32 7.61 -6.64
N TYR A 73 -9.96 6.46 -6.10
CA TYR A 73 -8.67 6.27 -5.41
C TYR A 73 -7.48 6.57 -6.33
N ALA A 74 -7.52 6.10 -7.57
CA ALA A 74 -6.49 6.38 -8.55
C ALA A 74 -6.43 7.88 -8.91
N SER A 75 -7.57 8.57 -9.02
CA SER A 75 -7.63 10.01 -9.28
C SER A 75 -7.05 10.82 -8.12
N VAL A 76 -7.39 10.46 -6.87
CA VAL A 76 -6.83 11.08 -5.66
C VAL A 76 -5.31 10.92 -5.61
N LEU A 77 -4.81 9.70 -5.78
CA LEU A 77 -3.36 9.43 -5.74
C LEU A 77 -2.62 10.11 -6.89
N THR A 78 -3.21 10.15 -8.09
CA THR A 78 -2.63 10.87 -9.22
C THR A 78 -2.48 12.36 -8.92
N LYS A 79 -3.53 12.96 -8.34
CA LYS A 79 -3.50 14.39 -7.94
C LYS A 79 -2.47 14.63 -6.83
N ALA A 80 -2.43 13.76 -5.82
CA ALA A 80 -1.44 13.86 -4.74
C ALA A 80 0.00 13.75 -5.29
N MET A 81 0.27 12.84 -6.24
CA MET A 81 1.58 12.75 -6.89
C MET A 81 1.95 14.03 -7.63
N GLN A 82 0.99 14.69 -8.26
CA GLN A 82 1.21 15.96 -8.96
C GLN A 82 1.49 17.11 -8.00
N ASP A 83 0.67 17.27 -6.96
CA ASP A 83 0.75 18.38 -6.02
C ASP A 83 2.01 18.32 -5.15
N GLU A 84 2.43 17.13 -4.76
CA GLU A 84 3.63 16.91 -3.95
C GLU A 84 4.90 16.69 -4.82
N ASN A 85 4.81 16.80 -6.16
CA ASN A 85 5.91 16.52 -7.09
C ASN A 85 6.59 15.17 -6.80
N ALA A 86 5.77 14.15 -6.54
CA ALA A 86 6.27 12.83 -6.22
C ALA A 86 6.51 11.99 -7.48
N ASP A 87 7.68 11.39 -7.56
CA ASP A 87 8.06 10.50 -8.67
C ASP A 87 7.85 9.02 -8.32
N ILE A 88 7.68 8.70 -7.05
CA ILE A 88 7.50 7.31 -6.59
C ILE A 88 6.20 7.21 -5.79
N LEU A 89 5.35 6.26 -6.16
CA LEU A 89 4.20 5.82 -5.38
C LEU A 89 4.42 4.38 -4.93
N ILE A 90 4.27 4.15 -3.64
CA ILE A 90 4.37 2.83 -3.01
C ILE A 90 3.02 2.49 -2.37
N LEU A 91 2.60 1.23 -2.51
CA LEU A 91 1.39 0.71 -1.92
C LEU A 91 1.49 -0.81 -1.69
N ALA A 92 0.61 -1.35 -0.89
CA ALA A 92 0.53 -2.78 -0.69
C ALA A 92 -0.01 -3.49 -1.95
N ASN A 93 0.50 -4.68 -2.25
CA ASN A 93 -0.03 -5.56 -3.29
C ASN A 93 -1.27 -6.29 -2.75
N SER A 94 -2.35 -5.55 -2.60
CA SER A 94 -3.65 -6.01 -2.12
C SER A 94 -4.67 -6.10 -3.26
N SER A 95 -5.86 -6.62 -2.98
CA SER A 95 -7.00 -6.62 -3.91
C SER A 95 -7.45 -5.20 -4.29
N LEU A 96 -7.24 -4.21 -3.42
CA LEU A 96 -7.48 -2.81 -3.71
C LEU A 96 -6.25 -2.13 -4.31
N GLY A 97 -5.08 -2.31 -3.68
CA GLY A 97 -3.85 -1.61 -4.04
C GLY A 97 -3.40 -1.90 -5.46
N THR A 98 -3.40 -3.17 -5.88
CA THR A 98 -2.90 -3.55 -7.21
C THR A 98 -3.66 -2.90 -8.38
N PRO A 99 -5.01 -2.94 -8.44
CA PRO A 99 -5.73 -2.28 -9.53
C PRO A 99 -5.64 -0.75 -9.45
N VAL A 100 -5.57 -0.16 -8.26
CA VAL A 100 -5.34 1.27 -8.08
C VAL A 100 -3.96 1.64 -8.62
N ALA A 101 -2.92 0.89 -8.28
CA ALA A 101 -1.54 1.09 -8.75
C ALA A 101 -1.46 1.09 -10.29
N ALA A 102 -2.08 0.09 -10.93
CA ALA A 102 -2.09 0.00 -12.39
C ALA A 102 -2.75 1.22 -13.04
N LYS A 103 -3.88 1.70 -12.48
CA LYS A 103 -4.54 2.90 -12.97
C LYS A 103 -3.72 4.17 -12.78
N VAL A 104 -3.10 4.34 -11.62
CA VAL A 104 -2.20 5.49 -11.37
C VAL A 104 -1.03 5.45 -12.34
N ALA A 105 -0.43 4.29 -12.56
CA ALA A 105 0.68 4.15 -13.49
C ALA A 105 0.33 4.63 -14.90
N ILE A 106 -0.85 4.25 -15.40
CA ILE A 106 -1.34 4.73 -16.72
C ILE A 106 -1.58 6.24 -16.70
N LYS A 107 -2.29 6.77 -15.68
CA LYS A 107 -2.61 8.21 -15.56
C LYS A 107 -1.37 9.10 -15.45
N THR A 108 -0.28 8.59 -14.89
CA THR A 108 0.95 9.34 -14.65
C THR A 108 2.08 9.01 -15.61
N ASN A 109 1.85 8.11 -16.57
CA ASN A 109 2.87 7.52 -17.44
C ASN A 109 4.06 6.96 -16.64
N ALA A 110 3.76 6.23 -15.56
CA ALA A 110 4.75 5.62 -14.68
C ALA A 110 5.06 4.18 -15.10
N SER A 111 6.29 3.73 -14.84
CA SER A 111 6.59 2.30 -14.81
C SER A 111 5.96 1.66 -13.58
N PHE A 112 5.38 0.47 -13.72
CA PHE A 112 4.69 -0.25 -12.65
C PHE A 112 5.32 -1.63 -12.40
N ALA A 113 5.56 -1.95 -11.13
CA ALA A 113 5.93 -3.29 -10.69
C ALA A 113 5.06 -3.76 -9.52
N SER A 114 4.50 -4.96 -9.65
CA SER A 114 3.74 -5.63 -8.58
C SER A 114 4.56 -6.74 -7.93
N ASN A 115 4.15 -7.17 -6.73
CA ASN A 115 4.84 -8.21 -5.96
C ASN A 115 6.32 -7.89 -5.69
N VAL A 116 6.65 -6.63 -5.48
CA VAL A 116 8.01 -6.21 -5.12
C VAL A 116 8.35 -6.77 -3.74
N VAL A 117 9.54 -7.34 -3.59
CA VAL A 117 9.95 -8.09 -2.37
C VAL A 117 11.21 -7.54 -1.72
N ASP A 118 11.89 -6.58 -2.36
CA ASP A 118 13.16 -6.05 -1.88
C ASP A 118 13.32 -4.59 -2.28
N LEU A 119 14.24 -3.87 -1.66
CA LEU A 119 14.59 -2.52 -2.07
C LEU A 119 15.19 -2.54 -3.50
N PRO A 120 14.96 -1.49 -4.30
CA PRO A 120 15.50 -1.44 -5.66
C PRO A 120 17.03 -1.30 -5.65
N ASN A 121 17.66 -1.91 -6.62
CA ASN A 121 19.03 -1.59 -6.96
C ASN A 121 19.05 -0.36 -7.88
N THR A 122 19.69 0.71 -7.45
CA THR A 122 19.75 1.99 -8.17
C THR A 122 21.13 2.29 -8.77
N ALA A 123 22.08 1.35 -8.70
CA ALA A 123 23.46 1.57 -9.21
C ALA A 123 23.51 1.77 -10.73
N ASN A 124 22.71 1.00 -11.48
CA ASN A 124 22.67 1.04 -12.95
C ASN A 124 21.20 1.06 -13.43
N GLY A 125 20.42 2.04 -12.98
CA GLY A 125 18.99 2.12 -13.27
C GLY A 125 18.16 1.76 -12.03
N PHE A 126 16.84 1.85 -12.16
CA PHE A 126 15.93 1.53 -11.06
C PHE A 126 15.40 0.10 -11.22
N VAL A 127 16.13 -0.87 -10.68
CA VAL A 127 15.84 -2.30 -10.84
C VAL A 127 15.19 -2.85 -9.58
N VAL A 128 13.98 -3.37 -9.70
CA VAL A 128 13.23 -4.02 -8.61
C VAL A 128 13.23 -5.52 -8.74
N LYS A 129 13.33 -6.22 -7.60
CA LYS A 129 13.13 -7.65 -7.48
C LYS A 129 11.66 -7.94 -7.16
N ARG A 130 11.02 -8.76 -7.95
CA ARG A 130 9.62 -9.15 -7.76
C ARG A 130 9.44 -10.66 -7.69
N SER A 131 8.51 -11.11 -6.87
CA SER A 131 8.12 -12.51 -6.78
C SER A 131 7.17 -12.88 -7.92
N ILE A 132 7.44 -14.00 -8.57
CA ILE A 132 6.62 -14.57 -9.64
C ILE A 132 6.30 -16.05 -9.37
N TYR A 133 5.37 -16.64 -10.13
CA TYR A 133 4.93 -18.03 -9.99
C TYR A 133 4.58 -18.41 -8.54
N THR A 134 3.71 -17.60 -7.89
CA THR A 134 3.28 -17.83 -6.49
C THR A 134 4.46 -17.92 -5.48
N GLY A 135 5.55 -17.21 -5.76
CA GLY A 135 6.72 -17.18 -4.87
C GLY A 135 7.81 -18.20 -5.18
N LYS A 136 7.66 -19.00 -6.25
CA LYS A 136 8.64 -20.04 -6.64
C LYS A 136 9.86 -19.49 -7.36
N ALA A 137 9.77 -18.26 -7.92
CA ALA A 137 10.87 -17.60 -8.62
C ALA A 137 10.85 -16.09 -8.39
N PHE A 138 11.95 -15.45 -8.72
CA PHE A 138 12.09 -14.00 -8.72
C PHE A 138 12.45 -13.51 -10.12
N SER A 139 11.95 -12.31 -10.45
CA SER A 139 12.31 -11.58 -11.65
C SER A 139 12.88 -10.23 -11.26
N PHE A 140 13.90 -9.77 -11.97
CA PHE A 140 14.44 -8.42 -11.85
C PHE A 140 13.92 -7.59 -13.02
N VAL A 141 13.31 -6.44 -12.71
CA VAL A 141 12.67 -5.58 -13.71
C VAL A 141 13.19 -4.17 -13.55
N GLU A 142 13.72 -3.62 -14.64
CA GLU A 142 14.12 -2.21 -14.70
C GLU A 142 12.90 -1.32 -14.97
N LEU A 143 12.70 -0.30 -14.15
CA LEU A 143 11.64 0.70 -14.29
C LEU A 143 12.23 1.97 -14.94
N LYS A 144 12.01 2.13 -16.24
CA LYS A 144 12.68 3.16 -17.05
C LYS A 144 12.04 4.55 -17.00
N ASN A 145 10.71 4.62 -16.82
CA ASN A 145 10.02 5.91 -16.78
C ASN A 145 10.47 6.71 -15.55
N GLN A 146 10.40 8.04 -15.63
CA GLN A 146 10.72 8.92 -14.52
C GLN A 146 9.86 8.59 -13.29
N LYS A 147 8.54 8.46 -13.48
CA LYS A 147 7.63 8.08 -12.39
C LYS A 147 7.56 6.56 -12.25
N LYS A 148 7.45 6.10 -11.00
CA LYS A 148 7.43 4.69 -10.64
C LYS A 148 6.31 4.38 -9.66
N VAL A 149 5.64 3.28 -9.87
CA VAL A 149 4.61 2.77 -8.97
C VAL A 149 5.00 1.37 -8.53
N LEU A 150 5.10 1.14 -7.22
CA LEU A 150 5.53 -0.13 -6.63
C LEU A 150 4.42 -0.71 -5.76
N ALA A 151 3.92 -1.89 -6.10
CA ALA A 151 3.03 -2.65 -5.22
C ALA A 151 3.84 -3.73 -4.48
N LEU A 152 3.97 -3.55 -3.17
CA LEU A 152 4.80 -4.40 -2.32
C LEU A 152 4.07 -5.68 -1.93
N LYS A 153 4.74 -6.80 -2.06
CA LYS A 153 4.28 -8.05 -1.48
C LYS A 153 4.26 -7.93 0.05
N LYS A 154 3.28 -8.55 0.70
CA LYS A 154 3.23 -8.65 2.17
C LYS A 154 4.56 -9.19 2.71
N ASN A 155 5.04 -8.62 3.79
CA ASN A 155 6.33 -8.91 4.43
C ASN A 155 7.57 -8.59 3.53
N ALA A 156 7.44 -7.68 2.56
CA ALA A 156 8.58 -7.19 1.77
C ALA A 156 9.50 -6.26 2.58
N ALA A 157 8.98 -5.67 3.65
CA ALA A 157 9.73 -4.88 4.61
C ALA A 157 9.20 -5.14 6.01
N GLU A 158 10.06 -5.01 7.00
CA GLU A 158 9.66 -5.05 8.40
C GLU A 158 9.08 -3.69 8.81
N ALA A 159 7.88 -3.69 9.36
CA ALA A 159 7.28 -2.49 9.96
C ALA A 159 7.91 -2.23 11.34
N LYS A 160 9.14 -1.71 11.33
CA LYS A 160 9.87 -1.39 12.55
C LYS A 160 9.59 0.05 12.98
N GLU A 161 9.22 0.23 14.25
CA GLU A 161 8.99 1.55 14.81
C GLU A 161 10.30 2.32 14.95
N ILE A 162 10.24 3.58 14.53
CA ILE A 162 11.28 4.59 14.71
C ILE A 162 10.69 5.81 15.40
N SER A 163 11.50 6.67 15.96
CA SER A 163 11.00 7.95 16.46
C SER A 163 10.76 8.90 15.29
N GLY A 164 9.56 9.47 15.18
CA GLY A 164 9.22 10.43 14.14
C GLY A 164 8.05 11.32 14.54
N ASN A 165 8.11 12.59 14.16
CA ASN A 165 6.98 13.50 14.24
C ASN A 165 6.29 13.53 12.89
N ILE A 166 4.97 13.63 12.90
CA ILE A 166 4.15 13.64 11.68
C ILE A 166 3.19 14.83 11.68
N THR A 167 2.98 15.39 10.52
CA THR A 167 1.95 16.40 10.29
C THR A 167 0.80 15.78 9.50
N VAL A 168 -0.40 15.80 10.06
CA VAL A 168 -1.61 15.39 9.36
C VAL A 168 -2.24 16.63 8.72
N THR A 169 -2.32 16.64 7.40
CA THR A 169 -2.85 17.75 6.62
C THR A 169 -4.12 17.31 5.88
N PRO A 170 -5.24 18.03 6.02
CA PRO A 170 -6.41 17.81 5.18
C PRO A 170 -6.03 17.97 3.70
N PHE A 171 -6.38 17.00 2.87
CA PHE A 171 -6.19 17.05 1.44
C PHE A 171 -7.55 17.15 0.76
N THR A 172 -7.86 18.37 0.31
CA THR A 172 -9.13 18.65 -0.36
C THR A 172 -8.98 18.45 -1.86
N ILE A 173 -9.81 17.59 -2.42
CA ILE A 173 -9.87 17.31 -3.84
C ILE A 173 -11.32 17.30 -4.31
N SER A 174 -11.60 17.90 -5.46
CA SER A 174 -12.89 17.76 -6.13
C SER A 174 -12.97 16.36 -6.73
N LEU A 175 -13.85 15.52 -6.17
CA LEU A 175 -14.11 14.19 -6.69
C LEU A 175 -15.04 14.30 -7.90
N ASN A 176 -14.65 13.67 -9.00
CA ASN A 176 -15.46 13.66 -10.19
C ASN A 176 -16.57 12.60 -10.06
N GLU A 177 -17.83 12.97 -10.22
CA GLU A 177 -18.96 12.03 -10.13
C GLU A 177 -18.86 10.88 -11.15
N THR A 178 -18.25 11.13 -12.30
CA THR A 178 -18.00 10.06 -13.30
C THR A 178 -17.02 8.99 -12.82
N ASP A 179 -16.21 9.26 -11.81
CA ASP A 179 -15.32 8.26 -11.21
C ASP A 179 -16.07 7.30 -10.27
N PHE A 180 -17.32 7.61 -9.88
CA PHE A 180 -18.20 6.77 -9.04
C PHE A 180 -19.15 5.87 -9.86
N ASN A 181 -18.84 5.59 -11.13
CA ASN A 181 -19.67 4.75 -11.99
C ASN A 181 -19.80 3.30 -11.52
N THR A 182 -19.02 2.87 -10.56
CA THR A 182 -19.11 1.54 -9.95
C THR A 182 -19.48 1.67 -8.48
N THR A 183 -20.39 0.81 -8.02
CA THR A 183 -20.83 0.78 -6.63
C THR A 183 -20.58 -0.60 -6.04
N THR A 184 -19.98 -0.66 -4.86
CA THR A 184 -19.86 -1.89 -4.08
C THR A 184 -21.23 -2.25 -3.51
N THR A 185 -21.84 -3.31 -4.01
CA THR A 185 -23.16 -3.76 -3.57
C THR A 185 -23.11 -4.56 -2.29
N ALA A 186 -22.09 -5.39 -2.13
CA ALA A 186 -21.87 -6.19 -0.93
C ALA A 186 -20.37 -6.39 -0.70
N THR A 187 -19.99 -6.52 0.57
CA THR A 187 -18.64 -6.92 0.99
C THR A 187 -18.80 -8.08 1.96
N GLU A 188 -18.37 -9.26 1.53
CA GLU A 188 -18.27 -10.41 2.43
C GLU A 188 -16.91 -10.39 3.11
N LYS A 189 -16.92 -10.26 4.44
CA LYS A 189 -15.72 -10.36 5.25
C LYS A 189 -15.67 -11.75 5.84
N ALA A 190 -14.51 -12.40 5.77
CA ALA A 190 -14.30 -13.60 6.58
C ALA A 190 -14.40 -13.21 8.05
N THR A 191 -15.30 -13.87 8.77
CA THR A 191 -15.49 -13.70 10.21
C THR A 191 -14.78 -14.85 10.93
N GLY A 192 -13.96 -14.54 11.91
CA GLY A 192 -13.16 -15.49 12.67
C GLY A 192 -12.17 -14.74 13.55
N ASP A 193 -11.52 -15.45 14.47
CA ASP A 193 -10.66 -14.80 15.46
C ASP A 193 -9.46 -14.08 14.83
N ILE A 194 -8.66 -14.78 14.04
CA ILE A 194 -7.54 -14.20 13.30
C ILE A 194 -7.53 -14.81 11.90
N LEU A 195 -7.55 -13.95 10.88
CA LEU A 195 -7.41 -14.41 9.51
C LEU A 195 -6.00 -14.94 9.26
N LEU A 196 -5.88 -16.08 8.60
CA LEU A 196 -4.59 -16.71 8.29
C LEU A 196 -3.55 -15.74 7.68
N PRO A 197 -3.91 -14.82 6.77
CA PRO A 197 -2.97 -13.83 6.27
C PRO A 197 -2.53 -12.78 7.30
N GLU A 198 -3.24 -12.63 8.41
CA GLU A 198 -2.98 -11.63 9.45
C GLU A 198 -2.31 -12.26 10.69
N ALA A 199 -2.24 -13.58 10.76
CA ALA A 199 -1.61 -14.29 11.85
C ALA A 199 -0.10 -14.03 11.88
N GLU A 200 0.44 -13.78 13.08
CA GLU A 200 1.89 -13.61 13.26
C GLU A 200 2.61 -14.96 13.25
N ILE A 201 1.97 -15.97 13.81
CA ILE A 201 2.49 -17.34 13.88
C ILE A 201 1.43 -18.28 13.30
N VAL A 202 1.82 -19.08 12.33
CA VAL A 202 0.97 -20.09 11.71
C VAL A 202 1.56 -21.46 11.97
N VAL A 203 0.81 -22.32 12.67
CA VAL A 203 1.12 -23.73 12.81
C VAL A 203 0.23 -24.52 11.86
N SER A 204 0.82 -25.31 10.98
CA SER A 204 0.06 -26.07 9.99
C SER A 204 0.54 -27.51 9.88
N GLY A 205 -0.39 -28.40 9.65
CA GLY A 205 -0.11 -29.81 9.35
C GLY A 205 -0.37 -30.15 7.89
N GLY A 206 0.44 -31.03 7.33
CA GLY A 206 0.25 -31.52 5.97
C GLY A 206 -0.94 -32.48 5.86
N ARG A 207 -1.42 -32.73 4.64
CA ARG A 207 -2.53 -33.68 4.36
C ARG A 207 -2.27 -35.10 4.89
N GLY A 208 -1.01 -35.48 5.08
CA GLY A 208 -0.64 -36.79 5.64
C GLY A 208 -1.13 -37.01 7.06
N LEU A 209 -1.40 -35.94 7.81
CA LEU A 209 -1.98 -36.00 9.16
C LEU A 209 -3.46 -36.39 9.18
N LYS A 210 -4.15 -36.29 8.04
CA LYS A 210 -5.57 -36.64 7.82
C LYS A 210 -6.58 -35.87 8.68
N GLY A 211 -6.29 -35.60 9.95
CA GLY A 211 -7.17 -34.85 10.85
C GLY A 211 -6.50 -34.35 12.13
N PRO A 212 -7.18 -33.52 12.93
CA PRO A 212 -6.63 -32.94 14.17
C PRO A 212 -6.23 -33.99 15.21
N GLU A 213 -6.88 -35.15 15.20
CA GLU A 213 -6.65 -36.26 16.10
C GLU A 213 -5.24 -36.86 15.95
N HIS A 214 -4.55 -36.57 14.86
CA HIS A 214 -3.19 -37.09 14.59
C HIS A 214 -2.10 -36.04 14.88
N TRP A 215 -2.47 -34.94 15.53
CA TRP A 215 -1.54 -33.90 15.99
C TRP A 215 -1.09 -34.23 17.43
N GLY A 216 -0.35 -35.29 17.60
CA GLY A 216 0.18 -35.71 18.88
C GLY A 216 1.70 -35.60 18.98
#